data_bbcf99b1a536d901f71f28d168f82cbe
#
_entry.id   bbcf99b1a536d901f71f28d168f82cbe
#
_cell.length_a   1.000
_cell.length_b   1.000
_cell.length_c   1.000
_cell.angle_alpha   90.00
_cell.angle_beta   90.00
_cell.angle_gamma   90.00
#
_symmetry.space_group_name_H-M   'P 1'
#
loop_
_entity.id
_entity.type
_entity.pdbx_description
1 polymer ?
#
loop_
_entity_poly.entity_id
_entity_poly.type
_entity_poly.pdbx_seq_one_letter_code
_entity_poly.pdbx_strand_id
1 'polypeptide(L)'
;MTDFENMKLGINPKVRGRDHQGNRVTYQLWNNSDIDQPAISEKVVLKRFRARSGTTHTYDGARLHPGVWRAVDSLLSQHPGLFDYLAQGPDGERRVIAALEEMREPLMMEGLKLRGTMAIATMLFHCGPQRVSALVARHREPERRAHPGVPDLFLMVANLTSRRLVRACFAEVKRPDEPLAAHQAEELRFMRSLGLEAGVFRLKEVGDGRLMPHAA
;
A
#
# COMPACT_ATOMS: atom_id res chain seq x y z
N MET A 1 3.00 -8.06 -17.47
CA MET A 1 1.80 -7.32 -16.99
C MET A 1 0.78 -8.21 -16.27
N THR A 2 1.13 -9.39 -15.80
CA THR A 2 0.14 -10.44 -15.52
C THR A 2 0.06 -10.95 -14.09
N ASP A 3 1.03 -10.68 -13.20
CA ASP A 3 1.04 -11.39 -11.91
C ASP A 3 0.36 -10.67 -10.74
N PHE A 4 0.19 -9.36 -10.76
CA PHE A 4 -0.55 -8.66 -9.72
C PHE A 4 -2.06 -8.64 -9.95
N GLU A 5 -2.52 -8.60 -11.22
CA GLU A 5 -3.96 -8.63 -11.54
C GLU A 5 -4.62 -9.97 -11.24
N ASN A 6 -3.85 -11.06 -11.14
CA ASN A 6 -4.34 -12.42 -10.95
C ASN A 6 -3.95 -13.09 -9.63
N MET A 7 -3.42 -12.32 -8.66
CA MET A 7 -3.15 -12.90 -7.35
C MET A 7 -4.46 -13.19 -6.62
N LYS A 8 -5.02 -14.37 -6.87
CA LYS A 8 -6.18 -14.89 -6.14
C LYS A 8 -5.70 -15.31 -4.76
N LEU A 9 -5.97 -14.52 -3.75
CA LEU A 9 -5.80 -14.93 -2.37
C LEU A 9 -7.07 -15.60 -1.88
N GLY A 10 -6.94 -16.85 -1.48
CA GLY A 10 -7.96 -17.51 -0.72
C GLY A 10 -8.14 -16.83 0.63
N ILE A 11 -9.37 -16.51 0.96
CA ILE A 11 -9.77 -15.96 2.24
C ILE A 11 -10.79 -16.91 2.88
N ASN A 12 -10.78 -16.96 4.19
CA ASN A 12 -11.76 -17.74 4.92
C ASN A 12 -13.15 -17.14 4.83
N PRO A 13 -14.19 -17.96 5.09
CA PRO A 13 -15.57 -17.49 5.17
C PRO A 13 -15.70 -16.30 6.11
N LYS A 14 -16.63 -15.42 5.78
CA LYS A 14 -16.95 -14.25 6.61
C LYS A 14 -17.49 -14.71 7.96
N VAL A 15 -16.91 -14.23 9.04
CA VAL A 15 -17.44 -14.42 10.39
C VAL A 15 -18.13 -13.13 10.83
N ARG A 16 -19.37 -13.25 11.26
CA ARG A 16 -20.12 -12.13 11.84
C ARG A 16 -19.74 -11.98 13.31
N GLY A 17 -19.44 -10.76 13.72
CA GLY A 17 -19.08 -10.44 15.09
C GLY A 17 -19.46 -9.00 15.46
N ARG A 18 -18.97 -8.55 16.59
CA ARG A 18 -19.07 -7.17 17.03
C ARG A 18 -17.68 -6.60 17.24
N ASP A 19 -17.48 -5.32 16.95
CA ASP A 19 -16.26 -4.61 17.30
C ASP A 19 -16.23 -4.23 18.79
N HIS A 20 -15.16 -3.58 19.22
CA HIS A 20 -15.01 -3.11 20.60
C HIS A 20 -16.02 -2.03 21.00
N GLN A 21 -16.75 -1.44 20.04
CA GLN A 21 -17.83 -0.47 20.25
C GLN A 21 -19.21 -1.13 20.21
N GLY A 22 -19.29 -2.44 20.01
CA GLY A 22 -20.52 -3.20 19.93
C GLY A 22 -21.23 -3.19 18.57
N ASN A 23 -20.67 -2.55 17.54
CA ASN A 23 -21.24 -2.53 16.21
C ASN A 23 -21.12 -3.90 15.53
N ARG A 24 -22.14 -4.27 14.74
CA ARG A 24 -22.07 -5.49 13.93
C ARG A 24 -21.04 -5.31 12.82
N VAL A 25 -20.04 -6.20 12.80
CA VAL A 25 -18.98 -6.20 11.80
C VAL A 25 -18.81 -7.60 11.21
N THR A 26 -18.41 -7.64 9.98
CA THR A 26 -18.07 -8.88 9.29
C THR A 26 -16.57 -8.97 9.16
N TYR A 27 -16.00 -9.98 9.78
CA TYR A 27 -14.57 -10.26 9.72
C TYR A 27 -14.28 -11.35 8.72
N GLN A 28 -13.14 -11.26 8.06
CA GLN A 28 -12.55 -12.39 7.36
C GLN A 28 -11.40 -12.92 8.18
N LEU A 29 -11.54 -14.16 8.60
CA LEU A 29 -10.52 -14.83 9.35
C LEU A 29 -9.42 -15.30 8.39
N TRP A 30 -8.22 -15.29 8.90
CA TRP A 30 -7.07 -15.90 8.27
C TRP A 30 -6.93 -17.31 8.81
N ASN A 31 -6.67 -18.30 7.98
CA ASN A 31 -6.64 -19.69 8.41
C ASN A 31 -5.22 -20.13 8.74
N ASN A 32 -4.66 -19.64 9.81
CA ASN A 32 -3.45 -20.18 10.40
C ASN A 32 -3.52 -20.03 11.92
N SER A 33 -2.83 -20.89 12.62
CA SER A 33 -2.78 -21.04 14.07
C SER A 33 -2.55 -19.78 14.92
N ASP A 34 -2.37 -18.61 14.29
CA ASP A 34 -2.16 -17.34 14.99
C ASP A 34 -3.44 -16.50 15.10
N ILE A 35 -4.64 -17.11 15.02
CA ILE A 35 -5.79 -16.34 14.56
C ILE A 35 -7.01 -16.46 15.43
N ASP A 36 -6.90 -15.91 16.55
CA ASP A 36 -8.08 -15.49 17.30
C ASP A 36 -8.49 -14.02 16.97
N GLN A 37 -7.81 -13.35 16.04
CA GLN A 37 -8.09 -11.96 15.74
C GLN A 37 -8.51 -11.73 14.29
N PRO A 38 -9.70 -11.11 14.10
CA PRO A 38 -10.16 -10.69 12.80
C PRO A 38 -9.20 -9.64 12.20
N ALA A 39 -8.71 -9.90 10.99
CA ALA A 39 -7.85 -8.98 10.29
C ALA A 39 -8.59 -8.26 9.16
N ILE A 40 -8.28 -7.00 8.95
CA ILE A 40 -8.75 -6.27 7.79
C ILE A 40 -8.07 -6.80 6.52
N SER A 41 -8.78 -6.73 5.40
CA SER A 41 -8.37 -7.31 4.11
C SER A 41 -6.95 -6.91 3.69
N GLU A 42 -6.59 -5.64 3.83
CA GLU A 42 -5.28 -5.11 3.44
C GLU A 42 -4.14 -5.68 4.30
N LYS A 43 -4.39 -5.90 5.61
CA LYS A 43 -3.40 -6.55 6.49
C LYS A 43 -3.16 -8.00 6.07
N VAL A 44 -4.23 -8.70 5.68
CA VAL A 44 -4.17 -10.08 5.20
C VAL A 44 -3.33 -10.16 3.93
N VAL A 45 -3.63 -9.32 2.95
CA VAL A 45 -2.87 -9.25 1.69
C VAL A 45 -1.40 -8.98 1.97
N LEU A 46 -1.09 -7.96 2.76
CA LEU A 46 0.29 -7.58 3.05
C LEU A 46 1.05 -8.68 3.80
N LYS A 47 0.43 -9.33 4.79
CA LYS A 47 1.04 -10.46 5.50
C LYS A 47 1.37 -11.61 4.55
N ARG A 48 0.44 -11.97 3.65
CA ARG A 48 0.65 -13.02 2.65
C ARG A 48 1.70 -12.66 1.61
N PHE A 49 1.69 -11.41 1.19
CA PHE A 49 2.70 -10.92 0.26
C PHE A 49 4.09 -11.06 0.86
N ARG A 50 4.28 -10.61 2.11
CA ARG A 50 5.54 -10.73 2.85
C ARG A 50 5.99 -12.18 3.07
N ALA A 51 5.05 -13.08 3.30
CA ALA A 51 5.34 -14.50 3.49
C ALA A 51 5.92 -15.20 2.24
N ARG A 52 5.90 -14.54 1.07
CA ARG A 52 6.57 -15.02 -0.16
C ARG A 52 8.07 -14.75 -0.18
N SER A 53 8.59 -13.98 0.76
CA SER A 53 10.02 -13.69 0.86
C SER A 53 10.81 -14.97 1.03
N GLY A 54 11.89 -15.08 0.29
CA GLY A 54 12.79 -16.24 0.26
C GLY A 54 14.25 -15.81 0.24
N THR A 55 15.10 -16.67 -0.27
CA THR A 55 16.56 -16.45 -0.30
C THR A 55 17.02 -15.48 -1.37
N THR A 56 16.25 -15.29 -2.43
CA THR A 56 16.62 -14.44 -3.58
C THR A 56 15.86 -13.13 -3.63
N HIS A 57 14.63 -13.11 -3.16
CA HIS A 57 13.75 -11.94 -3.20
C HIS A 57 13.09 -11.70 -1.86
N THR A 58 12.96 -10.42 -1.51
CA THR A 58 12.08 -9.97 -0.44
C THR A 58 10.82 -9.35 -1.02
N TYR A 59 9.70 -9.66 -0.41
CA TYR A 59 8.38 -9.13 -0.71
C TYR A 59 7.95 -8.27 0.47
N ASP A 60 7.75 -6.99 0.26
CA ASP A 60 7.34 -6.06 1.32
C ASP A 60 6.39 -4.98 0.79
N GLY A 61 5.93 -4.11 1.64
CA GLY A 61 5.05 -3.03 1.28
C GLY A 61 4.50 -2.28 2.49
N ALA A 62 3.69 -1.30 2.21
CA ALA A 62 3.01 -0.51 3.22
C ALA A 62 1.52 -0.39 2.93
N ARG A 63 0.73 -0.29 4.01
CA ARG A 63 -0.63 0.21 3.91
C ARG A 63 -0.58 1.72 3.75
N LEU A 64 -1.24 2.21 2.72
CA LEU A 64 -1.32 3.64 2.48
C LEU A 64 -2.51 4.23 3.24
N HIS A 65 -2.28 5.40 3.81
CA HIS A 65 -3.36 6.19 4.40
C HIS A 65 -4.01 7.03 3.29
N PRO A 66 -5.34 7.27 3.32
CA PRO A 66 -5.98 8.14 2.33
C PRO A 66 -5.36 9.52 2.19
N GLY A 67 -4.72 10.02 3.25
CA GLY A 67 -3.99 11.29 3.27
C GLY A 67 -2.50 11.19 2.93
N VAL A 68 -1.99 10.07 2.40
CA VAL A 68 -0.54 9.90 2.17
C VAL A 68 0.06 11.01 1.30
N TRP A 69 -0.61 11.43 0.23
CA TRP A 69 -0.10 12.48 -0.64
C TRP A 69 -0.14 13.86 0.01
N ARG A 70 -1.08 14.12 0.94
CA ARG A 70 -1.06 15.32 1.78
C ARG A 70 0.08 15.29 2.78
N ALA A 71 0.37 14.12 3.35
CA ALA A 71 1.53 13.95 4.21
C ALA A 71 2.85 14.18 3.45
N VAL A 72 2.93 13.69 2.22
CA VAL A 72 4.08 13.96 1.32
C VAL A 72 4.16 15.44 0.96
N ASP A 73 3.05 16.12 0.74
CA ASP A 73 2.99 17.56 0.51
C ASP A 73 3.52 18.37 1.70
N SER A 74 3.09 18.02 2.91
CA SER A 74 3.62 18.62 4.14
C SER A 74 5.12 18.37 4.30
N LEU A 75 5.56 17.14 4.03
CA LEU A 75 6.99 16.77 4.03
C LEU A 75 7.80 17.61 3.03
N LEU A 76 7.31 17.78 1.80
CA LEU A 76 7.97 18.60 0.78
C LEU A 76 8.05 20.08 1.15
N SER A 77 7.03 20.58 1.86
CA SER A 77 7.00 21.98 2.32
C SER A 77 8.05 22.26 3.40
N GLN A 78 8.31 21.26 4.25
CA GLN A 78 9.31 21.38 5.33
C GLN A 78 10.72 20.97 4.89
N HIS A 79 10.83 20.11 3.88
CA HIS A 79 12.08 19.62 3.31
C HIS A 79 12.11 19.90 1.79
N PRO A 80 12.27 21.15 1.36
CA PRO A 80 12.22 21.51 -0.07
C PRO A 80 13.29 20.81 -0.91
N GLY A 81 14.41 20.39 -0.30
CA GLY A 81 15.44 19.58 -0.96
C GLY A 81 15.09 18.10 -1.17
N LEU A 82 13.89 17.64 -0.76
CA LEU A 82 13.52 16.23 -0.86
C LEU A 82 13.54 15.71 -2.30
N PHE A 83 13.18 16.52 -3.29
CA PHE A 83 13.25 16.15 -4.70
C PHE A 83 14.68 15.91 -5.18
N ASP A 84 15.64 16.71 -4.67
CA ASP A 84 17.05 16.51 -4.97
C ASP A 84 17.54 15.19 -4.37
N TYR A 85 17.08 14.86 -3.16
CA TYR A 85 17.39 13.56 -2.54
C TYR A 85 16.81 12.40 -3.34
N LEU A 86 15.57 12.50 -3.83
CA LEU A 86 14.97 11.48 -4.70
C LEU A 86 15.74 11.28 -6.01
N ALA A 87 16.46 12.30 -6.48
CA ALA A 87 17.32 12.21 -7.67
C ALA A 87 18.71 11.61 -7.37
N GLN A 88 19.18 11.59 -6.12
CA GLN A 88 20.52 11.15 -5.72
C GLN A 88 20.66 9.62 -5.51
N GLY A 89 19.63 8.83 -5.78
CA GLY A 89 19.68 7.38 -5.59
C GLY A 89 19.91 6.95 -4.13
N PRO A 90 20.74 5.94 -3.86
CA PRO A 90 20.89 5.37 -2.51
C PRO A 90 21.36 6.35 -1.42
N ASP A 91 22.15 7.35 -1.78
CA ASP A 91 22.61 8.36 -0.82
C ASP A 91 21.49 9.32 -0.41
N GLY A 92 20.57 9.59 -1.33
CA GLY A 92 19.36 10.35 -1.04
C GLY A 92 18.35 9.56 -0.18
N GLU A 93 18.32 8.22 -0.29
CA GLU A 93 17.39 7.38 0.44
C GLU A 93 17.49 7.58 1.96
N ARG A 94 18.70 7.61 2.50
CA ARG A 94 18.91 7.85 3.94
C ARG A 94 18.38 9.20 4.39
N ARG A 95 18.50 10.23 3.55
CA ARG A 95 17.98 11.58 3.86
C ARG A 95 16.45 11.62 3.79
N VAL A 96 15.86 10.94 2.84
CA VAL A 96 14.38 10.80 2.76
C VAL A 96 13.85 10.05 3.97
N ILE A 97 14.50 8.97 4.40
CA ILE A 97 14.11 8.23 5.60
C ILE A 97 14.21 9.12 6.84
N ALA A 98 15.30 9.87 7.01
CA ALA A 98 15.47 10.79 8.13
C ALA A 98 14.36 11.86 8.16
N ALA A 99 14.05 12.48 7.04
CA ALA A 99 12.96 13.45 6.91
C ALA A 99 11.59 12.84 7.24
N LEU A 100 11.32 11.60 6.81
CA LEU A 100 10.08 10.89 7.13
C LEU A 100 9.97 10.58 8.63
N GLU A 101 11.06 10.20 9.29
CA GLU A 101 11.07 9.95 10.75
C GLU A 101 10.89 11.25 11.54
N GLU A 102 11.53 12.32 11.14
CA GLU A 102 11.36 13.65 11.74
C GLU A 102 9.90 14.13 11.66
N MET A 103 9.26 13.92 10.51
CA MET A 103 7.89 14.34 10.26
C MET A 103 6.83 13.39 10.86
N ARG A 104 7.22 12.27 11.42
CA ARG A 104 6.28 11.24 11.89
C ARG A 104 5.30 11.74 12.95
N GLU A 105 5.80 12.43 13.98
CA GLU A 105 4.94 12.98 15.04
C GLU A 105 4.10 14.16 14.57
N PRO A 106 4.67 15.19 13.91
CA PRO A 106 3.88 16.28 13.32
C PRO A 106 2.74 15.78 12.43
N LEU A 107 3.01 14.86 11.51
CA LEU A 107 1.99 14.31 10.62
C LEU A 107 0.92 13.53 11.38
N MET A 108 1.29 12.83 12.44
CA MET A 108 0.35 12.09 13.28
C MET A 108 -0.58 13.02 14.04
N MET A 109 -0.11 14.17 14.48
CA MET A 109 -0.94 15.22 15.10
C MET A 109 -1.94 15.83 14.11
N GLU A 110 -1.61 15.88 12.83
CA GLU A 110 -2.52 16.29 11.74
C GLU A 110 -3.48 15.16 11.30
N GLY A 111 -3.48 14.02 11.99
CA GLY A 111 -4.29 12.84 11.62
C GLY A 111 -3.75 12.07 10.41
N LEU A 112 -2.55 12.37 9.95
CA LEU A 112 -1.88 11.74 8.82
C LEU A 112 -0.94 10.65 9.33
N LYS A 113 -1.18 9.39 8.95
CA LYS A 113 -0.38 8.25 9.44
C LYS A 113 0.53 7.73 8.33
N LEU A 114 1.83 8.00 8.45
CA LEU A 114 2.84 7.30 7.66
C LEU A 114 3.27 6.03 8.41
N ARG A 115 2.86 4.88 7.88
CA ARG A 115 3.24 3.58 8.46
C ARG A 115 4.26 2.90 7.54
N GLY A 116 5.37 2.45 8.14
CA GLY A 116 6.42 1.77 7.39
C GLY A 116 7.31 2.74 6.62
N THR A 117 8.08 3.56 7.33
CA THR A 117 8.95 4.61 6.78
C THR A 117 9.81 4.12 5.61
N MET A 118 10.43 2.93 5.74
CA MET A 118 11.22 2.34 4.66
C MET A 118 10.40 2.09 3.39
N ALA A 119 9.20 1.53 3.52
CA ALA A 119 8.36 1.25 2.35
C ALA A 119 7.82 2.55 1.72
N ILE A 120 7.55 3.57 2.52
CA ILE A 120 7.19 4.91 2.00
C ILE A 120 8.38 5.56 1.30
N ALA A 121 9.59 5.51 1.86
CA ALA A 121 10.79 5.98 1.19
C ALA A 121 10.98 5.27 -0.17
N THR A 122 10.90 3.94 -0.20
CA THR A 122 10.99 3.16 -1.44
C THR A 122 9.88 3.56 -2.43
N MET A 123 8.66 3.83 -1.96
CA MET A 123 7.56 4.33 -2.80
C MET A 123 7.93 5.67 -3.45
N LEU A 124 8.44 6.61 -2.67
CA LEU A 124 8.84 7.93 -3.19
C LEU A 124 9.98 7.80 -4.22
N PHE A 125 10.98 6.96 -3.96
CA PHE A 125 12.05 6.67 -4.93
C PHE A 125 11.53 6.00 -6.19
N HIS A 126 10.62 5.04 -6.07
CA HIS A 126 10.00 4.38 -7.22
C HIS A 126 9.20 5.36 -8.08
N CYS A 127 8.45 6.26 -7.46
CA CYS A 127 7.73 7.30 -8.18
C CYS A 127 8.68 8.30 -8.85
N GLY A 128 9.72 8.71 -8.15
CA GLY A 128 10.61 9.79 -8.58
C GLY A 128 9.94 11.18 -8.49
N PRO A 129 10.73 12.27 -8.61
CA PRO A 129 10.28 13.61 -8.29
C PRO A 129 9.08 14.08 -9.15
N GLN A 130 9.10 13.82 -10.46
CA GLN A 130 8.02 14.28 -11.35
C GLN A 130 6.67 13.63 -11.04
N ARG A 131 6.65 12.30 -10.80
CA ARG A 131 5.42 11.58 -10.47
C ARG A 131 4.92 11.93 -9.07
N VAL A 132 5.82 12.09 -8.10
CA VAL A 132 5.47 12.58 -6.75
C VAL A 132 4.83 13.95 -6.84
N SER A 133 5.41 14.89 -7.60
CA SER A 133 4.83 16.22 -7.83
C SER A 133 3.43 16.16 -8.43
N ALA A 134 3.22 15.33 -9.46
CA ALA A 134 1.93 15.15 -10.10
C ALA A 134 0.87 14.56 -9.14
N LEU A 135 1.24 13.56 -8.33
CA LEU A 135 0.36 12.95 -7.34
C LEU A 135 -0.01 13.94 -6.22
N VAL A 136 0.96 14.69 -5.73
CA VAL A 136 0.72 15.73 -4.71
C VAL A 136 -0.19 16.83 -5.28
N ALA A 137 0.09 17.34 -6.48
CA ALA A 137 -0.72 18.36 -7.13
C ALA A 137 -2.18 17.91 -7.30
N ARG A 138 -2.40 16.68 -7.76
CA ARG A 138 -3.73 16.09 -7.88
C ARG A 138 -4.47 16.04 -6.54
N HIS A 139 -3.79 15.68 -5.45
CA HIS A 139 -4.41 15.55 -4.13
C HIS A 139 -4.57 16.89 -3.38
N ARG A 140 -4.12 18.01 -3.96
CA ARG A 140 -4.46 19.36 -3.51
C ARG A 140 -5.86 19.80 -3.98
N GLU A 141 -6.39 19.19 -5.03
CA GLU A 141 -7.73 19.49 -5.57
C GLU A 141 -8.81 19.20 -4.51
N PRO A 142 -9.81 20.08 -4.33
CA PRO A 142 -10.85 19.92 -3.32
C PRO A 142 -11.62 18.60 -3.42
N GLU A 143 -11.91 18.16 -4.64
CA GLU A 143 -12.59 16.91 -4.92
C GLU A 143 -11.81 15.69 -4.41
N ARG A 144 -10.48 15.71 -4.57
CA ARG A 144 -9.59 14.66 -4.08
C ARG A 144 -9.34 14.72 -2.58
N ARG A 145 -9.56 15.86 -1.95
CA ARG A 145 -9.56 15.95 -0.48
C ARG A 145 -10.75 15.23 0.14
N ALA A 146 -11.92 15.30 -0.50
CA ALA A 146 -13.13 14.62 -0.05
C ALA A 146 -13.11 13.12 -0.38
N HIS A 147 -12.63 12.76 -1.58
CA HIS A 147 -12.59 11.40 -2.10
C HIS A 147 -11.22 11.06 -2.68
N PRO A 148 -10.21 10.80 -1.84
CA PRO A 148 -8.82 10.67 -2.30
C PRO A 148 -8.61 9.56 -3.32
N GLY A 149 -9.29 8.42 -3.15
CA GLY A 149 -9.12 7.26 -4.03
C GLY A 149 -7.74 6.60 -3.92
N VAL A 150 -6.93 6.99 -2.93
CA VAL A 150 -5.58 6.43 -2.73
C VAL A 150 -5.69 4.92 -2.57
N PRO A 151 -4.93 4.12 -3.34
CA PRO A 151 -4.92 2.68 -3.19
C PRO A 151 -4.52 2.24 -1.78
N ASP A 152 -5.07 1.11 -1.33
CA ASP A 152 -4.85 0.60 0.03
C ASP A 152 -3.40 0.24 0.33
N LEU A 153 -2.67 -0.23 -0.67
CA LEU A 153 -1.32 -0.78 -0.52
C LEU A 153 -0.34 -0.23 -1.55
N PHE A 154 0.89 -0.05 -1.11
CA PHE A 154 2.08 -0.07 -1.95
C PHE A 154 2.80 -1.40 -1.71
N LEU A 155 3.06 -2.17 -2.76
CA LEU A 155 3.73 -3.47 -2.71
C LEU A 155 5.02 -3.41 -3.51
N MET A 156 6.08 -4.04 -3.01
CA MET A 156 7.39 -4.04 -3.65
C MET A 156 8.06 -5.41 -3.55
N VAL A 157 8.83 -5.72 -4.59
CA VAL A 157 9.71 -6.89 -4.65
C VAL A 157 11.14 -6.41 -4.89
N ALA A 158 12.06 -6.77 -4.04
CA ALA A 158 13.47 -6.43 -4.20
C ALA A 158 14.32 -7.71 -4.26
N ASN A 159 15.35 -7.69 -5.09
CA ASN A 159 16.34 -8.75 -5.14
C ASN A 159 17.34 -8.57 -4.00
N LEU A 160 17.52 -9.60 -3.18
CA LEU A 160 18.38 -9.58 -1.99
C LEU A 160 19.86 -9.49 -2.33
N THR A 161 20.27 -10.09 -3.43
CA THR A 161 21.68 -10.09 -3.85
C THR A 161 22.10 -8.74 -4.42
N SER A 162 21.30 -8.22 -5.37
CA SER A 162 21.62 -6.94 -6.02
C SER A 162 21.12 -5.73 -5.23
N ARG A 163 20.31 -5.93 -4.20
CA ARG A 163 19.62 -4.88 -3.43
C ARG A 163 18.82 -3.91 -4.31
N ARG A 164 18.37 -4.38 -5.48
CA ARG A 164 17.59 -3.57 -6.43
C ARG A 164 16.11 -3.89 -6.32
N LEU A 165 15.31 -2.84 -6.43
CA LEU A 165 13.88 -2.98 -6.63
C LEU A 165 13.64 -3.66 -7.97
N VAL A 166 12.95 -4.80 -7.94
CA VAL A 166 12.58 -5.58 -9.13
C VAL A 166 11.24 -5.12 -9.66
N ARG A 167 10.30 -4.88 -8.75
CA ARG A 167 8.94 -4.49 -9.08
C ARG A 167 8.30 -3.74 -7.93
N ALA A 168 7.45 -2.77 -8.25
CA ALA A 168 6.56 -2.15 -7.27
C ALA A 168 5.22 -1.83 -7.92
N CYS A 169 4.15 -1.86 -7.13
CA CYS A 169 2.82 -1.51 -7.58
C CYS A 169 1.97 -0.90 -6.48
N PHE A 170 0.97 -0.14 -6.90
CA PHE A 170 -0.12 0.33 -6.06
C PHE A 170 -1.32 -0.61 -6.20
N ALA A 171 -1.88 -1.06 -5.10
CA ALA A 171 -2.94 -2.05 -5.11
C ALA A 171 -4.14 -1.60 -4.27
N GLU A 172 -5.28 -1.48 -4.91
CA GLU A 172 -6.58 -1.37 -4.25
C GLU A 172 -7.07 -2.76 -3.90
N VAL A 173 -7.42 -3.01 -2.66
CA VAL A 173 -7.86 -4.33 -2.18
C VAL A 173 -9.39 -4.39 -2.17
N LYS A 174 -9.94 -5.36 -2.87
CA LYS A 174 -11.40 -5.58 -2.93
C LYS A 174 -11.77 -6.99 -2.51
N ARG A 175 -12.85 -7.11 -1.76
CA ARG A 175 -13.52 -8.38 -1.49
C ARG A 175 -14.16 -8.92 -2.77
N PRO A 176 -14.58 -10.20 -2.82
CA PRO A 176 -15.10 -10.81 -4.05
C PRO A 176 -16.17 -9.97 -4.74
N ASP A 177 -17.14 -9.48 -4.00
CA ASP A 177 -18.32 -8.78 -4.52
C ASP A 177 -18.27 -7.25 -4.29
N GLU A 178 -17.15 -6.73 -3.82
CA GLU A 178 -17.01 -5.31 -3.54
C GLU A 178 -16.73 -4.52 -4.82
N PRO A 179 -17.59 -3.55 -5.20
CA PRO A 179 -17.37 -2.74 -6.39
C PRO A 179 -16.18 -1.80 -6.20
N LEU A 180 -15.51 -1.50 -7.29
CA LEU A 180 -14.53 -0.43 -7.36
C LEU A 180 -15.28 0.91 -7.49
N ALA A 181 -15.09 1.81 -6.55
CA ALA A 181 -15.71 3.13 -6.60
C ALA A 181 -15.11 3.98 -7.74
N ALA A 182 -15.91 4.89 -8.29
CA ALA A 182 -15.49 5.72 -9.42
C ALA A 182 -14.18 6.49 -9.15
N HIS A 183 -14.09 7.15 -7.99
CA HIS A 183 -12.90 7.89 -7.59
C HIS A 183 -11.64 7.00 -7.44
N GLN A 184 -11.79 5.74 -7.00
CA GLN A 184 -10.70 4.77 -6.93
C GLN A 184 -10.26 4.34 -8.35
N ALA A 185 -11.22 4.06 -9.23
CA ALA A 185 -10.92 3.72 -10.62
C ALA A 185 -10.20 4.86 -11.36
N GLU A 186 -10.60 6.10 -11.11
CA GLU A 186 -9.95 7.28 -11.66
C GLU A 186 -8.52 7.46 -11.14
N GLU A 187 -8.31 7.23 -9.85
CA GLU A 187 -6.96 7.33 -9.26
C GLU A 187 -6.02 6.28 -9.84
N LEU A 188 -6.47 5.02 -9.94
CA LEU A 188 -5.68 3.96 -10.58
C LEU A 188 -5.37 4.28 -12.04
N ARG A 189 -6.32 4.86 -12.80
CA ARG A 189 -6.08 5.31 -14.18
C ARG A 189 -5.05 6.43 -14.25
N PHE A 190 -5.15 7.40 -13.34
CA PHE A 190 -4.18 8.50 -13.27
C PHE A 190 -2.78 7.99 -12.95
N MET A 191 -2.62 7.12 -11.97
CA MET A 191 -1.32 6.51 -11.66
C MET A 191 -0.73 5.77 -12.88
N ARG A 192 -1.55 5.02 -13.61
CA ARG A 192 -1.11 4.33 -14.83
C ARG A 192 -0.70 5.31 -15.94
N SER A 193 -1.38 6.46 -16.08
CA SER A 193 -0.97 7.49 -17.05
C SER A 193 0.38 8.12 -16.73
N LEU A 194 0.79 8.07 -15.46
CA LEU A 194 2.15 8.43 -15.02
C LEU A 194 3.18 7.31 -15.23
N GLY A 195 2.78 6.17 -15.79
CA GLY A 195 3.65 5.00 -15.96
C GLY A 195 3.91 4.22 -14.67
N LEU A 196 3.07 4.41 -13.65
CA LEU A 196 3.12 3.61 -12.42
C LEU A 196 2.28 2.35 -12.58
N GLU A 197 2.75 1.23 -12.04
CA GLU A 197 1.94 0.03 -11.95
C GLU A 197 0.89 0.20 -10.84
N ALA A 198 -0.39 0.16 -11.21
CA ALA A 198 -1.51 0.30 -10.29
C ALA A 198 -2.68 -0.58 -10.70
N GLY A 199 -3.30 -1.27 -9.75
CA GLY A 199 -4.36 -2.23 -10.06
C GLY A 199 -5.26 -2.57 -8.88
N VAL A 200 -6.22 -3.46 -9.15
CA VAL A 200 -7.13 -3.99 -8.14
C VAL A 200 -6.68 -5.39 -7.75
N PHE A 201 -6.50 -5.57 -6.44
CA PHE A 201 -6.21 -6.86 -5.85
C PHE A 201 -7.52 -7.44 -5.31
N ARG A 202 -8.12 -8.37 -6.05
CA ARG A 202 -9.40 -8.96 -5.65
C ARG A 202 -9.21 -10.25 -4.85
N LEU A 203 -9.75 -10.26 -3.64
CA LEU A 203 -9.79 -11.45 -2.81
C LEU A 203 -10.81 -12.46 -3.38
N LYS A 204 -10.53 -13.75 -3.21
CA LYS A 204 -11.45 -14.82 -3.61
C LYS A 204 -11.74 -15.72 -2.40
N GLU A 205 -13.00 -15.99 -2.13
CA GLU A 205 -13.39 -16.99 -1.12
C GLU A 205 -12.98 -18.40 -1.56
N VAL A 206 -12.44 -19.17 -0.64
CA VAL A 206 -12.15 -20.60 -0.85
C VAL A 206 -13.31 -21.39 -0.25
N GLY A 207 -14.00 -22.13 -1.09
CA GLY A 207 -15.31 -22.72 -0.79
C GLY A 207 -15.37 -23.70 0.38
N ASP A 208 -14.27 -24.29 0.80
CA ASP A 208 -14.20 -25.26 1.90
C ASP A 208 -13.35 -24.78 3.09
N GLY A 209 -12.98 -23.51 3.11
CA GLY A 209 -12.11 -22.95 4.16
C GLY A 209 -10.67 -23.46 4.11
N ARG A 210 -10.30 -24.33 3.17
CA ARG A 210 -8.93 -24.79 3.01
C ARG A 210 -8.10 -23.76 2.25
N LEU A 211 -6.93 -23.50 2.77
CA LEU A 211 -5.94 -22.71 2.05
C LEU A 211 -5.49 -23.48 0.81
N MET A 212 -5.54 -22.82 -0.34
CA MET A 212 -4.87 -23.37 -1.52
C MET A 212 -3.39 -23.60 -1.17
N PRO A 213 -2.83 -24.77 -1.45
CA PRO A 213 -1.42 -25.01 -1.26
C PRO A 213 -0.62 -23.97 -2.04
N HIS A 214 0.49 -23.54 -1.48
CA HIS A 214 1.43 -22.67 -2.18
C HIS A 214 1.78 -23.30 -3.53
N ALA A 215 1.50 -22.62 -4.63
CA ALA A 215 2.19 -22.93 -5.86
C ALA A 215 3.69 -22.67 -5.60
N ALA A 216 4.46 -23.75 -5.71
CA ALA A 216 5.90 -23.75 -5.57
C ALA A 216 6.57 -22.88 -6.64
#